data_d2059ce2380b846b2b550aab1ee4361b
#
_entry.id   d2059ce2380b846b2b550aab1ee4361b
#
_cell.length_a   1.000
_cell.length_b   1.000
_cell.length_c   1.000
_cell.angle_alpha   90.00
_cell.angle_beta   90.00
_cell.angle_gamma   90.00
#
_symmetry.space_group_name_H-M   'P 1'
#
loop_
_entity.id
_entity.type
_entity.pdbx_description
1 polymer ?
#
loop_
_entity_poly.entity_id
_entity_poly.type
_entity_poly.pdbx_seq_one_letter_code
_entity_poly.pdbx_strand_id
1 'polypeptide(L)'
;MTTPSWDLSIVYNDLADPRIQDDIALVEQCIDLLNKQSQDCENVEVMQNAILTNEAASRLVGTVYNFANCYSSVNATNAEAKVLSGRMMRIFSELSQSFSAFELTLTHADDEFIARVLDHENPDISGQAFPIMESRKLADTRLSMEEEKLLAAMSVDGKSAWGNLYDNLTGSLKVTLDHADGTTEELGFSQAASILYGSEFDRQEAAWRGVQKAMETHQESFAAILNALAGWRLTENKKRSTKREVHFLDPSLYGSRIQSETLAAMMKVAKDSRDIGQKAGKLMAQVHGLDEMKPWNHLAAMPALSGDAKVYDFNEAIDVICEAFETVNPEMSEFVRLMVQNGWIDAAPNANKRLGAYCTKLPATRTPLVFMTWSGSRSDLMTLAHELGHAFHNWVIRDLPLCQTYYPMTLAETASIFAENIVRDHLISKAESVDDKLEMLWEELSSALALMINIPVRYEFEKAFYERRQEGELTAQDFCNLMSETWEDWYGDVMSEADPYFWASKLHFSIADVSFYNYPYLFGFLFSKGIYAQREAKGENFYIDYVNLLRDTGNMMAEEVVEKHLSMDLTKPDFWQQSVELVRDKVDEFERLLAQRSQ
;
A
#
# COMPACT_ATOMS: atom_id res chain seq x y z
N MET A 1 -23.81 -3.26 21.73
CA MET A 1 -22.56 -3.27 22.56
C MET A 1 -21.78 -2.00 22.29
N THR A 2 -20.91 -1.58 23.20
CA THR A 2 -19.98 -0.47 22.94
C THR A 2 -18.99 -0.88 21.86
N THR A 3 -18.61 0.06 21.00
CA THR A 3 -17.56 -0.15 19.98
C THR A 3 -16.28 -0.68 20.64
N PRO A 4 -15.63 -1.73 20.10
CA PRO A 4 -14.53 -2.41 20.78
C PRO A 4 -13.26 -1.59 20.82
N SER A 5 -12.43 -1.85 21.84
CA SER A 5 -11.04 -1.44 21.94
C SER A 5 -10.15 -2.68 22.05
N TRP A 6 -8.86 -2.54 21.70
CA TRP A 6 -7.92 -3.65 21.76
C TRP A 6 -7.74 -4.23 23.16
N ASP A 7 -7.65 -5.56 23.21
CA ASP A 7 -7.02 -6.29 24.32
C ASP A 7 -5.65 -6.80 23.84
N LEU A 8 -4.59 -6.14 24.28
CA LEU A 8 -3.21 -6.47 23.93
C LEU A 8 -2.51 -7.34 24.98
N SER A 9 -3.23 -7.78 26.01
CA SER A 9 -2.69 -8.58 27.13
C SER A 9 -2.17 -9.96 26.68
N ILE A 10 -2.51 -10.38 25.45
CA ILE A 10 -1.96 -11.59 24.81
C ILE A 10 -0.42 -11.54 24.72
N VAL A 11 0.19 -10.37 24.70
CA VAL A 11 1.64 -10.21 24.67
C VAL A 11 2.16 -9.47 25.90
N TYR A 12 1.71 -8.26 26.19
CA TYR A 12 2.08 -7.47 27.39
C TYR A 12 0.84 -6.83 28.00
N ASN A 13 0.85 -6.66 29.32
CA ASN A 13 -0.29 -6.06 30.01
C ASN A 13 -0.43 -4.56 29.73
N ASP A 14 0.70 -3.84 29.69
CA ASP A 14 0.78 -2.40 29.41
C ASP A 14 2.23 -2.02 29.03
N LEU A 15 2.48 -0.72 28.78
CA LEU A 15 3.81 -0.21 28.43
C LEU A 15 4.87 -0.34 29.55
N ALA A 16 4.45 -0.56 30.79
CA ALA A 16 5.33 -0.75 31.94
C ALA A 16 5.57 -2.25 32.25
N ASP A 17 5.03 -3.17 31.45
CA ASP A 17 5.21 -4.61 31.66
C ASP A 17 6.72 -4.97 31.62
N PRO A 18 7.26 -5.58 32.69
CA PRO A 18 8.68 -5.89 32.78
C PRO A 18 9.17 -6.83 31.68
N ARG A 19 8.31 -7.68 31.12
CA ARG A 19 8.65 -8.57 30.01
C ARG A 19 9.14 -7.82 28.77
N ILE A 20 8.73 -6.56 28.57
CA ILE A 20 9.24 -5.70 27.47
C ILE A 20 10.76 -5.49 27.64
N GLN A 21 11.23 -5.22 28.85
CA GLN A 21 12.67 -5.03 29.09
C GLN A 21 13.44 -6.34 29.00
N ASP A 22 12.85 -7.46 29.42
CA ASP A 22 13.46 -8.80 29.29
C ASP A 22 13.62 -9.16 27.80
N ASP A 23 12.61 -8.92 26.96
CA ASP A 23 12.66 -9.16 25.52
C ASP A 23 13.69 -8.25 24.82
N ILE A 24 13.77 -6.97 25.21
CA ILE A 24 14.78 -6.05 24.68
C ILE A 24 16.19 -6.54 25.05
N ALA A 25 16.41 -6.95 26.28
CA ALA A 25 17.71 -7.48 26.73
C ALA A 25 18.09 -8.76 25.96
N LEU A 26 17.12 -9.61 25.64
CA LEU A 26 17.35 -10.81 24.82
C LEU A 26 17.74 -10.43 23.39
N VAL A 27 17.11 -9.42 22.78
CA VAL A 27 17.51 -8.91 21.46
C VAL A 27 18.93 -8.35 21.48
N GLU A 28 19.30 -7.57 22.50
CA GLU A 28 20.66 -7.03 22.66
C GLU A 28 21.69 -8.18 22.77
N GLN A 29 21.37 -9.28 23.48
CA GLN A 29 22.22 -10.49 23.51
C GLN A 29 22.32 -11.17 22.13
N CYS A 30 21.25 -11.22 21.36
CA CYS A 30 21.26 -11.75 19.98
C CYS A 30 22.18 -10.91 19.08
N ILE A 31 22.13 -9.59 19.17
CA ILE A 31 23.03 -8.66 18.45
C ILE A 31 24.50 -8.95 18.80
N ASP A 32 24.82 -9.07 20.09
CA ASP A 32 26.17 -9.41 20.54
C ASP A 32 26.64 -10.76 20.02
N LEU A 33 25.77 -11.77 19.98
CA LEU A 33 26.06 -13.09 19.46
C LEU A 33 26.35 -13.04 17.96
N LEU A 34 25.49 -12.37 17.16
CA LEU A 34 25.66 -12.19 15.71
C LEU A 34 26.99 -11.47 15.41
N ASN A 35 27.31 -10.40 16.13
CA ASN A 35 28.59 -9.69 15.97
C ASN A 35 29.80 -10.58 16.25
N LYS A 36 29.74 -11.50 17.22
CA LYS A 36 30.81 -12.47 17.49
C LYS A 36 30.94 -13.52 16.39
N GLN A 37 29.80 -14.03 15.91
CA GLN A 37 29.75 -15.07 14.90
C GLN A 37 30.10 -14.55 13.49
N SER A 38 30.00 -13.24 13.24
CA SER A 38 30.26 -12.62 11.92
C SER A 38 31.67 -12.83 11.39
N GLN A 39 32.61 -13.31 12.21
CA GLN A 39 33.99 -13.66 11.79
C GLN A 39 34.08 -15.04 11.12
N ASP A 40 33.04 -15.88 11.20
CA ASP A 40 33.01 -17.25 10.68
C ASP A 40 31.77 -17.53 9.83
N CYS A 41 31.38 -16.56 9.00
CA CYS A 41 30.16 -16.62 8.17
C CYS A 41 30.17 -17.74 7.12
N GLU A 42 31.36 -18.26 6.75
CA GLU A 42 31.53 -19.34 5.78
C GLU A 42 31.32 -20.75 6.39
N ASN A 43 31.09 -20.82 7.72
CA ASN A 43 30.75 -22.06 8.40
C ASN A 43 29.23 -22.26 8.35
N VAL A 44 28.80 -23.40 7.82
CA VAL A 44 27.34 -23.71 7.64
C VAL A 44 26.59 -23.71 8.96
N GLU A 45 27.14 -24.30 10.03
CA GLU A 45 26.47 -24.37 11.34
C GLU A 45 26.36 -22.95 11.96
N VAL A 46 27.39 -22.13 11.82
CA VAL A 46 27.38 -20.73 12.28
C VAL A 46 26.34 -19.93 11.50
N MET A 47 26.27 -20.09 10.18
CA MET A 47 25.27 -19.45 9.34
C MET A 47 23.83 -19.84 9.73
N GLN A 48 23.56 -21.15 9.93
CA GLN A 48 22.27 -21.64 10.37
C GLN A 48 21.87 -21.08 11.74
N ASN A 49 22.80 -21.04 12.69
CA ASN A 49 22.57 -20.45 14.01
C ASN A 49 22.33 -18.93 13.92
N ALA A 50 23.05 -18.22 13.04
CA ALA A 50 22.85 -16.78 12.82
C ALA A 50 21.45 -16.48 12.23
N ILE A 51 20.98 -17.28 11.28
CA ILE A 51 19.61 -17.17 10.74
C ILE A 51 18.58 -17.33 11.86
N LEU A 52 18.67 -18.38 12.67
CA LEU A 52 17.75 -18.60 13.79
C LEU A 52 17.78 -17.48 14.82
N THR A 53 18.98 -16.99 15.14
CA THR A 53 19.18 -15.86 16.07
C THR A 53 18.52 -14.58 15.54
N ASN A 54 18.72 -14.27 14.26
CA ASN A 54 18.14 -13.10 13.60
C ASN A 54 16.60 -13.20 13.52
N GLU A 55 16.04 -14.38 13.18
CA GLU A 55 14.60 -14.63 13.15
C GLU A 55 13.96 -14.44 14.54
N ALA A 56 14.57 -14.99 15.59
CA ALA A 56 14.09 -14.86 16.97
C ALA A 56 14.12 -13.38 17.42
N ALA A 57 15.24 -12.69 17.20
CA ALA A 57 15.38 -11.27 17.54
C ALA A 57 14.38 -10.39 16.76
N SER A 58 14.21 -10.63 15.47
CA SER A 58 13.26 -9.90 14.61
C SER A 58 11.82 -10.05 15.07
N ARG A 59 11.42 -11.25 15.52
CA ARG A 59 10.08 -11.49 16.11
C ARG A 59 9.85 -10.63 17.36
N LEU A 60 10.83 -10.55 18.25
CA LEU A 60 10.72 -9.75 19.48
C LEU A 60 10.72 -8.24 19.18
N VAL A 61 11.66 -7.77 18.36
CA VAL A 61 11.72 -6.36 17.95
C VAL A 61 10.42 -5.91 17.32
N GLY A 62 9.91 -6.67 16.32
CA GLY A 62 8.66 -6.36 15.65
C GLY A 62 7.46 -6.37 16.59
N THR A 63 7.45 -7.27 17.58
CA THR A 63 6.36 -7.36 18.56
C THR A 63 6.33 -6.14 19.48
N VAL A 64 7.46 -5.78 20.10
CA VAL A 64 7.55 -4.61 20.99
C VAL A 64 7.27 -3.32 20.21
N TYR A 65 7.80 -3.19 19.00
CA TYR A 65 7.56 -2.04 18.12
C TYR A 65 6.08 -1.87 17.78
N ASN A 66 5.42 -2.94 17.30
CA ASN A 66 4.00 -2.90 16.93
C ASN A 66 3.10 -2.70 18.16
N PHE A 67 3.43 -3.29 19.30
CA PHE A 67 2.74 -3.05 20.57
C PHE A 67 2.78 -1.57 20.96
N ALA A 68 3.95 -0.93 20.92
CA ALA A 68 4.11 0.49 21.21
C ALA A 68 3.34 1.36 20.19
N ASN A 69 3.36 0.99 18.90
CA ASN A 69 2.60 1.69 17.86
C ASN A 69 1.09 1.58 18.05
N CYS A 70 0.57 0.46 18.52
CA CYS A 70 -0.85 0.33 18.87
C CYS A 70 -1.24 1.38 19.93
N TYR A 71 -0.46 1.53 21.00
CA TYR A 71 -0.68 2.57 22.02
C TYR A 71 -0.61 3.99 21.45
N SER A 72 0.37 4.26 20.58
CA SER A 72 0.52 5.57 19.91
C SER A 72 -0.64 5.87 18.97
N SER A 73 -1.24 4.84 18.33
CA SER A 73 -2.36 5.01 17.42
C SER A 73 -3.66 5.31 18.17
N VAL A 74 -3.90 4.64 19.30
CA VAL A 74 -5.07 4.91 20.15
C VAL A 74 -4.94 6.28 20.83
N ASN A 75 -3.72 6.70 21.17
CA ASN A 75 -3.46 8.02 21.74
C ASN A 75 -2.16 8.61 21.18
N ALA A 76 -2.28 9.48 20.18
CA ALA A 76 -1.17 10.14 19.50
C ALA A 76 -0.34 11.07 20.40
N THR A 77 -0.80 11.37 21.64
CA THR A 77 -0.04 12.15 22.63
C THR A 77 0.73 11.29 23.63
N ASN A 78 0.66 9.96 23.52
CA ASN A 78 1.36 9.05 24.42
C ASN A 78 2.89 9.10 24.20
N ALA A 79 3.57 9.83 25.09
CA ALA A 79 5.02 10.04 25.02
C ALA A 79 5.82 8.75 25.29
N GLU A 80 5.35 7.88 26.19
CA GLU A 80 6.00 6.62 26.54
C GLU A 80 6.03 5.65 25.35
N ALA A 81 4.89 5.50 24.67
CA ALA A 81 4.79 4.69 23.46
C ALA A 81 5.72 5.18 22.35
N LYS A 82 5.79 6.51 22.14
CA LYS A 82 6.70 7.11 21.14
C LYS A 82 8.18 6.86 21.47
N VAL A 83 8.57 7.01 22.73
CA VAL A 83 9.94 6.74 23.17
C VAL A 83 10.29 5.26 22.97
N LEU A 84 9.38 4.35 23.32
CA LEU A 84 9.59 2.91 23.13
C LEU A 84 9.71 2.56 21.64
N SER A 85 8.81 3.07 20.79
CA SER A 85 8.89 2.86 19.32
C SER A 85 10.22 3.36 18.75
N GLY A 86 10.66 4.55 19.14
CA GLY A 86 11.94 5.11 18.70
C GLY A 86 13.14 4.29 19.18
N ARG A 87 13.10 3.74 20.41
CA ARG A 87 14.13 2.80 20.89
C ARG A 87 14.16 1.53 20.06
N MET A 88 13.00 0.97 19.73
CA MET A 88 12.91 -0.28 18.93
C MET A 88 13.40 -0.09 17.50
N MET A 89 13.14 1.05 16.86
CA MET A 89 13.69 1.37 15.53
C MET A 89 15.22 1.38 15.54
N ARG A 90 15.84 1.95 16.58
CA ARG A 90 17.30 1.94 16.72
C ARG A 90 17.83 0.52 16.90
N ILE A 91 17.22 -0.28 17.79
CA ILE A 91 17.61 -1.67 18.02
C ILE A 91 17.43 -2.50 16.74
N PHE A 92 16.38 -2.26 15.96
CA PHE A 92 16.17 -2.90 14.66
C PHE A 92 17.32 -2.57 13.68
N SER A 93 17.76 -1.31 13.64
CA SER A 93 18.92 -0.92 12.82
C SER A 93 20.21 -1.61 13.28
N GLU A 94 20.44 -1.72 14.59
CA GLU A 94 21.60 -2.42 15.16
C GLU A 94 21.57 -3.93 14.85
N LEU A 95 20.39 -4.57 14.93
CA LEU A 95 20.18 -5.96 14.55
C LEU A 95 20.48 -6.19 13.06
N SER A 96 19.94 -5.34 12.19
CA SER A 96 20.19 -5.41 10.74
C SER A 96 21.70 -5.28 10.42
N GLN A 97 22.38 -4.35 11.07
CA GLN A 97 23.82 -4.18 10.90
C GLN A 97 24.62 -5.42 11.36
N SER A 98 24.22 -6.03 12.49
CA SER A 98 24.88 -7.23 13.02
C SER A 98 24.71 -8.45 12.11
N PHE A 99 23.65 -8.51 11.31
CA PHE A 99 23.39 -9.60 10.37
C PHE A 99 23.96 -9.35 8.97
N SER A 100 24.42 -8.14 8.65
CA SER A 100 24.86 -7.74 7.30
C SER A 100 25.99 -8.58 6.70
N ALA A 101 26.94 -9.05 7.54
CA ALA A 101 28.03 -9.93 7.07
C ALA A 101 27.51 -11.31 6.61
N PHE A 102 26.49 -11.84 7.28
CA PHE A 102 25.84 -13.09 6.90
C PHE A 102 25.05 -12.92 5.60
N GLU A 103 24.30 -11.84 5.44
CA GLU A 103 23.58 -11.51 4.20
C GLU A 103 24.55 -11.40 3.01
N LEU A 104 25.68 -10.75 3.21
CA LEU A 104 26.71 -10.63 2.18
C LEU A 104 27.26 -12.00 1.78
N THR A 105 27.55 -12.87 2.76
CA THR A 105 28.00 -14.24 2.52
C THR A 105 26.94 -15.05 1.77
N LEU A 106 25.67 -15.02 2.21
CA LEU A 106 24.57 -15.70 1.53
C LEU A 106 24.39 -15.23 0.09
N THR A 107 24.64 -13.94 -0.17
CA THR A 107 24.53 -13.37 -1.53
C THR A 107 25.63 -13.87 -2.48
N HIS A 108 26.86 -14.05 -1.98
CA HIS A 108 28.03 -14.32 -2.83
C HIS A 108 28.61 -15.75 -2.75
N ALA A 109 28.17 -16.54 -1.74
CA ALA A 109 28.61 -17.93 -1.61
C ALA A 109 28.20 -18.78 -2.82
N ASP A 110 28.92 -19.88 -3.06
CA ASP A 110 28.56 -20.85 -4.09
C ASP A 110 27.25 -21.60 -3.76
N ASP A 111 26.69 -22.23 -4.78
CA ASP A 111 25.37 -22.90 -4.65
C ASP A 111 25.46 -24.13 -3.72
N GLU A 112 26.63 -24.75 -3.59
CA GLU A 112 26.84 -25.89 -2.69
C GLU A 112 26.76 -25.45 -1.23
N PHE A 113 27.34 -24.32 -0.87
CA PHE A 113 27.22 -23.73 0.46
C PHE A 113 25.78 -23.39 0.78
N ILE A 114 25.08 -22.72 -0.14
CA ILE A 114 23.67 -22.34 0.05
C ILE A 114 22.79 -23.59 0.22
N ALA A 115 22.98 -24.61 -0.63
CA ALA A 115 22.22 -25.86 -0.52
C ALA A 115 22.43 -26.52 0.87
N ARG A 116 23.67 -26.53 1.38
CA ARG A 116 23.98 -27.06 2.72
C ARG A 116 23.38 -26.23 3.85
N VAL A 117 23.34 -24.90 3.71
CA VAL A 117 22.70 -24.03 4.71
C VAL A 117 21.20 -24.29 4.76
N LEU A 118 20.54 -24.44 3.60
CA LEU A 118 19.10 -24.63 3.48
C LEU A 118 18.64 -26.07 3.74
N ASP A 119 19.55 -27.06 3.71
CA ASP A 119 19.26 -28.46 4.05
C ASP A 119 19.16 -28.62 5.57
N HIS A 120 18.04 -28.16 6.11
CA HIS A 120 17.78 -28.17 7.55
C HIS A 120 16.30 -28.42 7.86
N GLU A 121 16.02 -29.21 8.91
CA GLU A 121 14.66 -29.57 9.30
C GLU A 121 13.85 -28.38 9.85
N ASN A 122 14.52 -27.36 10.41
CA ASN A 122 13.85 -26.17 10.94
C ASN A 122 13.36 -25.28 9.79
N PRO A 123 12.02 -25.03 9.70
CA PRO A 123 11.45 -24.21 8.64
C PRO A 123 11.90 -22.73 8.67
N ASP A 124 12.37 -22.22 9.82
CA ASP A 124 12.94 -20.86 9.90
C ASP A 124 14.29 -20.76 9.15
N ILE A 125 14.95 -21.89 8.83
CA ILE A 125 16.15 -21.97 7.99
C ILE A 125 15.78 -22.33 6.54
N SER A 126 15.14 -23.49 6.34
CA SER A 126 14.79 -23.96 4.99
C SER A 126 13.85 -22.99 4.27
N GLY A 127 13.00 -22.27 4.99
CA GLY A 127 12.11 -21.24 4.48
C GLY A 127 12.81 -19.99 3.95
N GLN A 128 14.12 -19.81 4.22
CA GLN A 128 14.90 -18.68 3.68
C GLN A 128 15.27 -18.84 2.20
N ALA A 129 14.90 -19.96 1.57
CA ALA A 129 15.29 -20.23 0.18
C ALA A 129 14.92 -19.09 -0.77
N PHE A 130 13.66 -18.64 -0.77
CA PHE A 130 13.20 -17.58 -1.66
C PHE A 130 13.92 -16.23 -1.41
N PRO A 131 13.92 -15.65 -0.20
CA PRO A 131 14.60 -14.36 0.03
C PRO A 131 16.11 -14.43 -0.24
N ILE A 132 16.79 -15.55 0.03
CA ILE A 132 18.19 -15.73 -0.31
C ILE A 132 18.38 -15.74 -1.83
N MET A 133 17.60 -16.51 -2.57
CA MET A 133 17.72 -16.60 -4.04
C MET A 133 17.39 -15.25 -4.70
N GLU A 134 16.40 -14.52 -4.21
CA GLU A 134 16.11 -13.16 -4.70
C GLU A 134 17.27 -12.18 -4.43
N SER A 135 17.82 -12.19 -3.23
CA SER A 135 19.01 -11.38 -2.89
C SER A 135 20.20 -11.69 -3.80
N ARG A 136 20.40 -12.97 -4.17
CA ARG A 136 21.48 -13.42 -5.07
C ARG A 136 21.32 -12.88 -6.50
N LYS A 137 20.09 -12.64 -6.99
CA LYS A 137 19.85 -11.99 -8.29
C LYS A 137 20.45 -10.58 -8.37
N LEU A 138 20.63 -9.92 -7.22
CA LEU A 138 21.24 -8.59 -7.13
C LEU A 138 22.77 -8.62 -7.00
N ALA A 139 23.41 -9.79 -6.83
CA ALA A 139 24.84 -9.90 -6.62
C ALA A 139 25.68 -9.17 -7.69
N ASP A 140 25.23 -9.24 -8.96
CA ASP A 140 25.91 -8.62 -10.08
C ASP A 140 25.78 -7.09 -10.15
N THR A 141 24.90 -6.52 -9.35
CA THR A 141 24.64 -5.07 -9.26
C THR A 141 25.04 -4.47 -7.92
N ARG A 142 25.58 -5.27 -7.00
CA ARG A 142 26.12 -4.77 -5.73
C ARG A 142 27.46 -4.10 -5.95
N LEU A 143 27.67 -3.00 -5.27
CA LEU A 143 28.95 -2.31 -5.19
C LEU A 143 29.87 -3.00 -4.18
N SER A 144 31.14 -2.61 -4.15
CA SER A 144 32.03 -3.08 -3.09
C SER A 144 31.55 -2.60 -1.72
N MET A 145 31.94 -3.32 -0.66
CA MET A 145 31.57 -2.96 0.73
C MET A 145 31.92 -1.50 1.08
N GLU A 146 33.07 -1.02 0.61
CA GLU A 146 33.51 0.35 0.86
C GLU A 146 32.64 1.36 0.10
N GLU A 147 32.24 1.04 -1.13
CA GLU A 147 31.35 1.88 -1.92
C GLU A 147 29.92 1.90 -1.33
N GLU A 148 29.38 0.75 -0.88
CA GLU A 148 28.07 0.67 -0.23
C GLU A 148 28.06 1.50 1.07
N LYS A 149 29.09 1.41 1.91
CA LYS A 149 29.24 2.25 3.11
C LYS A 149 29.31 3.74 2.78
N LEU A 150 30.09 4.09 1.76
CA LEU A 150 30.19 5.49 1.31
C LEU A 150 28.85 6.00 0.80
N LEU A 151 28.17 5.21 -0.05
CA LEU A 151 26.87 5.56 -0.59
C LEU A 151 25.83 5.75 0.53
N ALA A 152 25.78 4.83 1.49
CA ALA A 152 24.89 4.91 2.65
C ALA A 152 25.17 6.19 3.48
N ALA A 153 26.45 6.51 3.74
CA ALA A 153 26.80 7.73 4.48
C ALA A 153 26.41 9.01 3.73
N MET A 154 26.60 9.05 2.42
CA MET A 154 26.26 10.20 1.58
C MET A 154 24.76 10.34 1.33
N SER A 155 23.98 9.25 1.39
CA SER A 155 22.54 9.27 1.10
C SER A 155 21.74 10.12 2.07
N VAL A 156 22.21 10.30 3.30
CA VAL A 156 21.54 11.10 4.31
C VAL A 156 21.34 12.55 3.84
N ASP A 157 22.43 13.18 3.38
CA ASP A 157 22.43 14.57 2.91
C ASP A 157 22.18 14.68 1.40
N GLY A 158 22.51 13.63 0.63
CA GLY A 158 22.39 13.61 -0.83
C GLY A 158 21.02 13.17 -1.35
N LYS A 159 20.33 12.27 -0.64
CA LYS A 159 19.03 11.70 -1.07
C LYS A 159 17.92 12.03 -0.07
N SER A 160 18.07 11.59 1.18
CA SER A 160 17.03 11.73 2.19
C SER A 160 16.71 13.19 2.52
N ALA A 161 17.70 14.07 2.47
CA ALA A 161 17.52 15.50 2.69
C ALA A 161 16.54 16.15 1.70
N TRP A 162 16.46 15.65 0.44
CA TRP A 162 15.51 16.18 -0.55
C TRP A 162 14.07 15.78 -0.27
N GLY A 163 13.83 14.52 0.19
CA GLY A 163 12.52 14.13 0.68
C GLY A 163 12.09 14.93 1.92
N ASN A 164 13.01 15.11 2.87
CA ASN A 164 12.76 15.95 4.04
C ASN A 164 12.47 17.41 3.66
N LEU A 165 13.11 17.94 2.61
CA LEU A 165 12.82 19.28 2.11
C LEU A 165 11.40 19.38 1.54
N TYR A 166 10.93 18.35 0.82
CA TYR A 166 9.55 18.28 0.35
C TYR A 166 8.57 18.32 1.53
N ASP A 167 8.79 17.51 2.55
CA ASP A 167 7.93 17.45 3.74
C ASP A 167 7.90 18.79 4.49
N ASN A 168 9.06 19.44 4.63
CA ASN A 168 9.17 20.75 5.28
C ASN A 168 8.46 21.86 4.48
N LEU A 169 8.62 21.85 3.14
CA LEU A 169 7.95 22.82 2.27
C LEU A 169 6.44 22.65 2.35
N THR A 170 5.93 21.45 2.11
CA THR A 170 4.50 21.17 2.12
C THR A 170 3.88 21.33 3.51
N GLY A 171 4.60 20.96 4.56
CA GLY A 171 4.17 21.13 5.97
C GLY A 171 4.06 22.60 6.41
N SER A 172 4.87 23.50 5.81
CA SER A 172 4.84 24.94 6.10
C SER A 172 4.02 25.76 5.11
N LEU A 173 3.63 25.16 3.98
CA LEU A 173 2.95 25.83 2.88
C LEU A 173 1.58 26.36 3.32
N LYS A 174 1.33 27.64 3.02
CA LYS A 174 0.03 28.29 3.18
C LYS A 174 -0.69 28.38 1.85
N VAL A 175 -1.96 28.02 1.90
CA VAL A 175 -2.87 28.06 0.75
C VAL A 175 -3.94 29.10 1.01
N THR A 176 -4.06 30.05 0.13
CA THR A 176 -5.11 31.08 0.19
C THR A 176 -6.27 30.64 -0.70
N LEU A 177 -7.43 30.48 -0.10
CA LEU A 177 -8.69 30.23 -0.79
C LEU A 177 -9.36 31.58 -1.08
N ASP A 178 -9.56 31.89 -2.34
CA ASP A 178 -10.32 33.07 -2.78
C ASP A 178 -11.77 32.63 -3.05
N HIS A 179 -12.72 33.00 -2.19
CA HIS A 179 -14.13 32.60 -2.31
C HIS A 179 -14.91 33.51 -3.28
N ALA A 180 -15.97 32.98 -3.88
CA ALA A 180 -16.82 33.69 -4.84
C ALA A 180 -17.49 34.96 -4.25
N ASP A 181 -17.68 35.03 -2.95
CA ASP A 181 -18.22 36.20 -2.23
C ASP A 181 -17.18 37.30 -1.98
N GLY A 182 -15.92 37.10 -2.43
CA GLY A 182 -14.82 38.02 -2.26
C GLY A 182 -14.08 37.94 -0.93
N THR A 183 -14.46 36.98 -0.06
CA THR A 183 -13.71 36.68 1.15
C THR A 183 -12.51 35.77 0.86
N THR A 184 -11.50 35.82 1.72
CA THR A 184 -10.31 34.96 1.64
C THR A 184 -10.13 34.18 2.92
N GLU A 185 -9.68 32.92 2.77
CA GLU A 185 -9.34 32.03 3.88
C GLU A 185 -7.90 31.53 3.70
N GLU A 186 -7.08 31.52 4.74
CA GLU A 186 -5.72 30.95 4.70
C GLU A 186 -5.68 29.64 5.48
N LEU A 187 -5.26 28.56 4.83
CA LEU A 187 -5.17 27.22 5.39
C LEU A 187 -3.77 26.62 5.20
N GLY A 188 -3.45 25.59 5.99
CA GLY A 188 -2.31 24.72 5.69
C GLY A 188 -2.61 23.83 4.47
N PHE A 189 -1.56 23.40 3.76
CA PHE A 189 -1.71 22.59 2.54
C PHE A 189 -2.59 21.34 2.76
N SER A 190 -2.36 20.57 3.82
CA SER A 190 -3.15 19.37 4.12
C SER A 190 -4.63 19.67 4.37
N GLN A 191 -4.93 20.80 5.01
CA GLN A 191 -6.30 21.25 5.24
C GLN A 191 -7.00 21.62 3.93
N ALA A 192 -6.31 22.37 3.06
CA ALA A 192 -6.84 22.72 1.73
C ALA A 192 -7.07 21.46 0.87
N ALA A 193 -6.13 20.50 0.88
CA ALA A 193 -6.27 19.23 0.16
C ALA A 193 -7.43 18.38 0.68
N SER A 194 -7.73 18.41 1.98
CA SER A 194 -8.86 17.65 2.55
C SER A 194 -10.24 18.16 2.11
N ILE A 195 -10.35 19.44 1.72
CA ILE A 195 -11.60 20.03 1.21
C ILE A 195 -12.07 19.32 -0.06
N LEU A 196 -11.15 18.80 -0.89
CA LEU A 196 -11.48 18.13 -2.15
C LEU A 196 -12.30 16.84 -1.98
N TYR A 197 -12.32 16.26 -0.78
CA TYR A 197 -13.14 15.09 -0.45
C TYR A 197 -14.55 15.44 0.05
N GLY A 198 -14.86 16.72 0.20
CA GLY A 198 -16.15 17.20 0.65
C GLY A 198 -17.22 17.19 -0.45
N SER A 199 -18.28 17.97 -0.24
CA SER A 199 -19.42 18.13 -1.16
C SER A 199 -19.69 19.57 -1.58
N GLU A 200 -18.90 20.56 -1.11
CA GLU A 200 -19.07 21.97 -1.37
C GLU A 200 -18.20 22.40 -2.56
N PHE A 201 -18.75 22.35 -3.78
CA PHE A 201 -18.01 22.54 -5.03
C PHE A 201 -17.29 23.87 -5.14
N ASP A 202 -17.93 24.98 -4.74
CA ASP A 202 -17.31 26.31 -4.77
C ASP A 202 -16.07 26.36 -3.85
N ARG A 203 -16.16 25.70 -2.70
CA ARG A 203 -15.03 25.62 -1.75
C ARG A 203 -13.93 24.69 -2.25
N GLN A 204 -14.32 23.59 -2.91
CA GLN A 204 -13.36 22.70 -3.57
C GLN A 204 -12.59 23.42 -4.68
N GLU A 205 -13.28 24.21 -5.53
CA GLU A 205 -12.62 25.00 -6.56
C GLU A 205 -11.64 26.01 -5.93
N ALA A 206 -12.08 26.79 -4.94
CA ALA A 206 -11.23 27.74 -4.25
C ALA A 206 -9.99 27.08 -3.63
N ALA A 207 -10.17 25.89 -3.02
CA ALA A 207 -9.07 25.11 -2.44
C ALA A 207 -8.08 24.62 -3.51
N TRP A 208 -8.58 24.02 -4.61
CA TRP A 208 -7.73 23.54 -5.69
C TRP A 208 -6.96 24.70 -6.35
N ARG A 209 -7.63 25.79 -6.70
CA ARG A 209 -6.96 26.97 -7.30
C ARG A 209 -5.93 27.59 -6.35
N GLY A 210 -6.24 27.62 -5.04
CA GLY A 210 -5.29 28.05 -4.02
C GLY A 210 -4.06 27.15 -3.95
N VAL A 211 -4.26 25.84 -4.05
CA VAL A 211 -3.15 24.86 -4.12
C VAL A 211 -2.32 25.06 -5.39
N GLN A 212 -2.95 25.21 -6.58
CA GLN A 212 -2.22 25.49 -7.83
C GLN A 212 -1.32 26.72 -7.69
N LYS A 213 -1.84 27.83 -7.17
CA LYS A 213 -1.09 29.08 -6.96
C LYS A 213 0.06 28.93 -5.96
N ALA A 214 -0.16 28.15 -4.89
CA ALA A 214 0.88 27.86 -3.91
C ALA A 214 2.01 27.00 -4.50
N MET A 215 1.66 25.96 -5.29
CA MET A 215 2.64 25.12 -5.99
C MET A 215 3.42 25.93 -7.04
N GLU A 216 2.76 26.78 -7.83
CA GLU A 216 3.41 27.68 -8.79
C GLU A 216 4.46 28.57 -8.11
N THR A 217 4.15 29.12 -6.93
CA THR A 217 5.07 29.97 -6.18
C THR A 217 6.37 29.24 -5.79
N HIS A 218 6.30 27.93 -5.56
CA HIS A 218 7.43 27.12 -5.12
C HIS A 218 7.90 26.10 -6.19
N GLN A 219 7.43 26.23 -7.43
CA GLN A 219 7.65 25.24 -8.50
C GLN A 219 9.13 24.92 -8.74
N GLU A 220 10.03 25.92 -8.68
CA GLU A 220 11.47 25.70 -8.86
C GLU A 220 12.06 24.83 -7.73
N SER A 221 11.57 25.00 -6.50
CA SER A 221 12.01 24.16 -5.38
C SER A 221 11.55 22.71 -5.53
N PHE A 222 10.29 22.50 -5.94
CA PHE A 222 9.77 21.15 -6.20
C PHE A 222 10.45 20.50 -7.41
N ALA A 223 10.73 21.27 -8.48
CA ALA A 223 11.48 20.78 -9.63
C ALA A 223 12.91 20.35 -9.24
N ALA A 224 13.59 21.15 -8.40
CA ALA A 224 14.91 20.80 -7.89
C ALA A 224 14.88 19.50 -7.05
N ILE A 225 13.87 19.32 -6.21
CA ILE A 225 13.69 18.09 -5.40
C ILE A 225 13.58 16.85 -6.32
N LEU A 226 12.67 16.88 -7.30
CA LEU A 226 12.47 15.75 -8.21
C LEU A 226 13.72 15.47 -9.05
N ASN A 227 14.33 16.52 -9.63
CA ASN A 227 15.58 16.37 -10.38
C ASN A 227 16.71 15.77 -9.55
N ALA A 228 16.85 16.19 -8.28
CA ALA A 228 17.88 15.67 -7.39
C ALA A 228 17.64 14.20 -7.02
N LEU A 229 16.40 13.83 -6.66
CA LEU A 229 16.05 12.44 -6.33
C LEU A 229 16.24 11.51 -7.52
N ALA A 230 15.74 11.88 -8.71
CA ALA A 230 15.92 11.08 -9.92
C ALA A 230 17.39 11.04 -10.36
N GLY A 231 18.10 12.18 -10.29
CA GLY A 231 19.53 12.25 -10.60
C GLY A 231 20.40 11.36 -9.71
N TRP A 232 20.09 11.32 -8.39
CA TRP A 232 20.73 10.39 -7.47
C TRP A 232 20.52 8.93 -7.91
N ARG A 233 19.26 8.52 -8.12
CA ARG A 233 18.90 7.14 -8.48
C ARG A 233 19.50 6.71 -9.81
N LEU A 234 19.44 7.57 -10.83
CA LEU A 234 20.07 7.31 -12.13
C LEU A 234 21.58 7.16 -12.02
N THR A 235 22.24 7.99 -11.19
CA THR A 235 23.67 7.92 -10.94
C THR A 235 24.03 6.63 -10.19
N GLU A 236 23.27 6.27 -9.17
CA GLU A 236 23.43 5.03 -8.42
C GLU A 236 23.26 3.82 -9.33
N ASN A 237 22.18 3.75 -10.13
CA ASN A 237 21.94 2.65 -11.07
C ASN A 237 23.08 2.53 -12.10
N LYS A 238 23.58 3.66 -12.61
CA LYS A 238 24.75 3.66 -13.51
C LYS A 238 26.00 3.10 -12.84
N LYS A 239 26.22 3.38 -11.55
CA LYS A 239 27.35 2.81 -10.79
C LYS A 239 27.17 1.31 -10.53
N ARG A 240 25.94 0.88 -10.27
CA ARG A 240 25.57 -0.52 -10.07
C ARG A 240 25.59 -1.34 -11.37
N SER A 241 25.55 -0.69 -12.53
CA SER A 241 25.60 -1.32 -13.86
C SER A 241 27.03 -1.81 -14.21
N THR A 242 27.59 -2.71 -13.40
CA THR A 242 28.96 -3.20 -13.57
C THR A 242 29.03 -4.44 -14.46
N LYS A 243 28.15 -5.41 -14.25
CA LYS A 243 28.09 -6.67 -15.00
C LYS A 243 26.85 -6.77 -15.90
N ARG A 244 25.75 -6.12 -15.51
CA ARG A 244 24.54 -5.93 -16.30
C ARG A 244 24.05 -4.50 -16.15
N GLU A 245 23.29 -4.04 -17.12
CA GLU A 245 22.61 -2.75 -17.03
C GLU A 245 21.53 -2.81 -15.93
N VAL A 246 21.43 -1.74 -15.14
CA VAL A 246 20.37 -1.52 -14.16
C VAL A 246 19.44 -0.43 -14.69
N HIS A 247 18.25 -0.82 -15.09
CA HIS A 247 17.22 0.10 -15.55
C HIS A 247 16.62 0.87 -14.37
N PHE A 248 16.10 2.07 -14.58
CA PHE A 248 15.53 2.88 -13.51
C PHE A 248 14.25 2.24 -12.85
N LEU A 249 13.60 1.31 -13.54
CA LEU A 249 12.48 0.53 -12.99
C LEU A 249 12.92 -0.67 -12.16
N ASP A 250 14.15 -1.20 -12.36
CA ASP A 250 14.58 -2.45 -11.72
C ASP A 250 14.44 -2.45 -10.20
N PRO A 251 14.80 -1.36 -9.46
CA PRO A 251 14.62 -1.34 -8.01
C PRO A 251 13.16 -1.44 -7.56
N SER A 252 12.25 -0.78 -8.29
CA SER A 252 10.82 -0.83 -8.01
C SER A 252 10.22 -2.20 -8.34
N LEU A 253 10.59 -2.78 -9.50
CA LEU A 253 10.14 -4.13 -9.90
C LEU A 253 10.61 -5.20 -8.91
N TYR A 254 11.86 -5.11 -8.47
CA TYR A 254 12.40 -6.01 -7.45
C TYR A 254 11.63 -5.90 -6.13
N GLY A 255 11.41 -4.68 -5.63
CA GLY A 255 10.62 -4.45 -4.41
C GLY A 255 9.16 -4.89 -4.53
N SER A 256 8.61 -4.84 -5.74
CA SER A 256 7.25 -5.26 -6.07
C SER A 256 7.12 -6.76 -6.37
N ARG A 257 8.24 -7.48 -6.50
CA ARG A 257 8.31 -8.90 -6.87
C ARG A 257 7.53 -9.23 -8.14
N ILE A 258 7.69 -8.42 -9.18
CA ILE A 258 7.11 -8.62 -10.50
C ILE A 258 8.16 -8.44 -11.60
N GLN A 259 7.89 -9.05 -12.77
CA GLN A 259 8.69 -8.87 -13.98
C GLN A 259 8.30 -7.60 -14.73
N SER A 260 9.21 -7.07 -15.56
CA SER A 260 8.92 -5.93 -16.43
C SER A 260 7.81 -6.23 -17.43
N GLU A 261 7.74 -7.47 -17.93
CA GLU A 261 6.71 -7.96 -18.85
C GLU A 261 5.31 -7.94 -18.21
N THR A 262 5.23 -8.27 -16.92
CA THR A 262 3.99 -8.20 -16.13
C THR A 262 3.49 -6.76 -16.02
N LEU A 263 4.37 -5.83 -15.65
CA LEU A 263 4.03 -4.42 -15.60
C LEU A 263 3.60 -3.90 -16.98
N ALA A 264 4.33 -4.26 -18.04
CA ALA A 264 4.00 -3.86 -19.40
C ALA A 264 2.63 -4.42 -19.86
N ALA A 265 2.31 -5.69 -19.57
CA ALA A 265 1.03 -6.31 -19.89
C ALA A 265 -0.13 -5.61 -19.16
N MET A 266 0.02 -5.40 -17.86
CA MET A 266 -0.97 -4.68 -17.05
C MET A 266 -1.23 -3.26 -17.56
N MET A 267 -0.18 -2.47 -17.77
CA MET A 267 -0.30 -1.09 -18.26
C MET A 267 -0.91 -1.02 -19.66
N LYS A 268 -0.57 -1.99 -20.52
CA LYS A 268 -1.19 -2.09 -21.85
C LYS A 268 -2.69 -2.33 -21.76
N VAL A 269 -3.12 -3.30 -20.95
CA VAL A 269 -4.55 -3.59 -20.77
C VAL A 269 -5.26 -2.40 -20.13
N ALA A 270 -4.67 -1.75 -19.13
CA ALA A 270 -5.23 -0.53 -18.55
C ALA A 270 -5.40 0.59 -19.60
N LYS A 271 -4.41 0.76 -20.50
CA LYS A 271 -4.48 1.76 -21.58
C LYS A 271 -5.55 1.42 -22.60
N ASP A 272 -5.65 0.16 -23.01
CA ASP A 272 -6.64 -0.31 -23.98
C ASP A 272 -8.07 -0.25 -23.42
N SER A 273 -8.22 -0.30 -22.08
CA SER A 273 -9.50 -0.30 -21.36
C SER A 273 -9.77 1.02 -20.58
N ARG A 274 -9.05 2.11 -20.89
CA ARG A 274 -9.23 3.40 -20.18
C ARG A 274 -10.63 3.99 -20.34
N ASP A 275 -11.37 3.59 -21.38
CA ASP A 275 -12.78 3.93 -21.60
C ASP A 275 -13.66 3.61 -20.39
N ILE A 276 -13.34 2.57 -19.61
CA ILE A 276 -14.05 2.18 -18.39
C ILE A 276 -13.95 3.31 -17.33
N GLY A 277 -12.72 3.73 -17.02
CA GLY A 277 -12.50 4.82 -16.04
C GLY A 277 -13.02 6.17 -16.56
N GLN A 278 -12.90 6.43 -17.86
CA GLN A 278 -13.48 7.62 -18.49
C GLN A 278 -15.01 7.61 -18.39
N LYS A 279 -15.66 6.49 -18.63
CA LYS A 279 -17.11 6.32 -18.47
C LYS A 279 -17.52 6.54 -17.00
N ALA A 280 -16.77 5.95 -16.05
CA ALA A 280 -17.01 6.16 -14.63
C ALA A 280 -16.97 7.65 -14.25
N GLY A 281 -15.95 8.39 -14.70
CA GLY A 281 -15.86 9.84 -14.46
C GLY A 281 -17.02 10.63 -15.07
N LYS A 282 -17.49 10.29 -16.27
CA LYS A 282 -18.66 10.92 -16.90
C LYS A 282 -19.96 10.65 -16.12
N LEU A 283 -20.14 9.42 -15.63
CA LEU A 283 -21.30 9.07 -14.78
C LEU A 283 -21.25 9.79 -13.43
N MET A 284 -20.07 9.92 -12.84
CA MET A 284 -19.88 10.71 -11.62
C MET A 284 -20.21 12.20 -11.85
N ALA A 285 -19.77 12.79 -12.97
CA ALA A 285 -20.12 14.15 -13.35
C ALA A 285 -21.65 14.31 -13.48
N GLN A 286 -22.32 13.36 -14.18
CA GLN A 286 -23.76 13.37 -14.33
C GLN A 286 -24.51 13.33 -12.97
N VAL A 287 -24.08 12.52 -12.02
CA VAL A 287 -24.66 12.44 -10.67
C VAL A 287 -24.49 13.77 -9.93
N HIS A 288 -23.36 14.44 -10.13
CA HIS A 288 -23.11 15.78 -9.58
C HIS A 288 -23.82 16.92 -10.33
N GLY A 289 -24.53 16.61 -11.42
CA GLY A 289 -25.19 17.62 -12.27
C GLY A 289 -24.21 18.48 -13.08
N LEU A 290 -23.02 17.94 -13.38
CA LEU A 290 -21.98 18.57 -14.16
C LEU A 290 -21.96 18.03 -15.60
N ASP A 291 -21.65 18.88 -16.58
CA ASP A 291 -21.44 18.47 -17.97
C ASP A 291 -20.12 17.69 -18.15
N GLU A 292 -19.11 18.02 -17.34
CA GLU A 292 -17.79 17.39 -17.29
C GLU A 292 -17.21 17.47 -15.88
N MET A 293 -16.39 16.50 -15.50
CA MET A 293 -15.72 16.50 -14.21
C MET A 293 -14.69 17.64 -14.15
N LYS A 294 -14.55 18.24 -12.97
CA LYS A 294 -13.52 19.24 -12.72
C LYS A 294 -12.37 18.62 -11.90
N PRO A 295 -11.13 19.10 -12.04
CA PRO A 295 -10.01 18.58 -11.24
C PRO A 295 -10.25 18.63 -9.73
N TRP A 296 -11.06 19.54 -9.24
CA TRP A 296 -11.41 19.66 -7.82
C TRP A 296 -12.60 18.82 -7.37
N ASN A 297 -13.36 18.21 -8.30
CA ASN A 297 -14.54 17.41 -7.95
C ASN A 297 -14.33 15.89 -8.07
N HIS A 298 -13.24 15.42 -8.65
CA HIS A 298 -13.04 13.99 -8.91
C HIS A 298 -12.92 13.13 -7.65
N LEU A 299 -12.65 13.75 -6.49
CA LEU A 299 -12.63 13.12 -5.17
C LEU A 299 -13.88 13.43 -4.35
N ALA A 300 -14.84 14.17 -4.91
CA ALA A 300 -16.04 14.58 -4.19
C ALA A 300 -16.88 13.38 -3.75
N ALA A 301 -17.39 13.46 -2.52
CA ALA A 301 -18.33 12.46 -2.02
C ALA A 301 -19.59 12.42 -2.87
N MET A 302 -20.19 11.23 -2.98
CA MET A 302 -21.49 11.08 -3.64
C MET A 302 -22.56 11.98 -2.98
N PRO A 303 -23.35 12.73 -3.77
CA PRO A 303 -24.51 13.41 -3.19
C PRO A 303 -25.49 12.40 -2.62
N ALA A 304 -26.11 12.70 -1.50
CA ALA A 304 -27.14 11.84 -0.94
C ALA A 304 -28.31 11.70 -1.94
N LEU A 305 -28.61 10.47 -2.36
CA LEU A 305 -29.69 10.17 -3.31
C LEU A 305 -31.00 9.83 -2.60
N SER A 306 -30.92 9.14 -1.50
CA SER A 306 -32.05 8.81 -0.61
C SER A 306 -31.92 9.59 0.69
N GLY A 307 -33.00 9.68 1.46
CA GLY A 307 -33.06 10.41 2.72
C GLY A 307 -31.94 10.18 3.72
N ASP A 308 -32.22 9.90 4.98
CA ASP A 308 -31.18 9.70 6.00
C ASP A 308 -30.28 8.50 5.66
N ALA A 309 -28.97 8.72 5.60
CA ALA A 309 -27.98 7.66 5.39
C ALA A 309 -28.12 6.57 6.46
N LYS A 310 -28.12 5.30 6.06
CA LYS A 310 -28.17 4.18 6.99
C LYS A 310 -26.96 4.22 7.93
N VAL A 311 -27.24 4.21 9.23
CA VAL A 311 -26.20 4.10 10.28
C VAL A 311 -26.19 2.65 10.76
N TYR A 312 -25.00 2.04 10.77
CA TYR A 312 -24.79 0.67 11.22
C TYR A 312 -24.29 0.64 12.66
N ASP A 313 -24.91 -0.19 13.51
CA ASP A 313 -24.26 -0.61 14.77
C ASP A 313 -23.04 -1.47 14.44
N PHE A 314 -22.00 -1.42 15.29
CA PHE A 314 -20.76 -2.19 15.03
C PHE A 314 -21.02 -3.70 14.91
N ASN A 315 -21.91 -4.26 15.74
CA ASN A 315 -22.22 -5.69 15.67
C ASN A 315 -23.06 -6.03 14.42
N GLU A 316 -23.98 -5.14 14.01
CA GLU A 316 -24.69 -5.28 12.73
C GLU A 316 -23.70 -5.32 11.56
N ALA A 317 -22.67 -4.46 11.57
CA ALA A 317 -21.63 -4.48 10.55
C ALA A 317 -20.81 -5.79 10.56
N ILE A 318 -20.46 -6.30 11.74
CA ILE A 318 -19.79 -7.61 11.88
C ILE A 318 -20.69 -8.73 11.34
N ASP A 319 -21.99 -8.72 11.62
CA ASP A 319 -22.90 -9.75 11.11
C ASP A 319 -23.02 -9.69 9.58
N VAL A 320 -23.11 -8.49 8.99
CA VAL A 320 -23.09 -8.30 7.54
C VAL A 320 -21.80 -8.84 6.90
N ILE A 321 -20.65 -8.53 7.48
CA ILE A 321 -19.36 -9.03 6.98
C ILE A 321 -19.28 -10.55 7.12
N CYS A 322 -19.73 -11.12 8.25
CA CYS A 322 -19.76 -12.56 8.46
C CYS A 322 -20.66 -13.26 7.43
N GLU A 323 -21.88 -12.76 7.19
CA GLU A 323 -22.79 -13.29 6.17
C GLU A 323 -22.17 -13.26 4.78
N ALA A 324 -21.50 -12.14 4.44
CA ALA A 324 -20.81 -12.01 3.16
C ALA A 324 -19.65 -13.02 3.02
N PHE A 325 -18.79 -13.12 4.04
CA PHE A 325 -17.63 -14.01 4.04
C PHE A 325 -18.03 -15.50 4.03
N GLU A 326 -19.13 -15.85 4.67
CA GLU A 326 -19.69 -17.21 4.65
C GLU A 326 -20.09 -17.66 3.23
N THR A 327 -20.42 -16.74 2.32
CA THR A 327 -20.66 -17.06 0.90
C THR A 327 -19.44 -17.61 0.17
N VAL A 328 -18.23 -17.39 0.72
CA VAL A 328 -16.97 -17.94 0.20
C VAL A 328 -16.62 -19.20 0.97
N ASN A 329 -16.52 -19.11 2.29
CA ASN A 329 -16.29 -20.24 3.17
C ASN A 329 -16.62 -19.88 4.63
N PRO A 330 -17.23 -20.79 5.41
CA PRO A 330 -17.52 -20.58 6.84
C PRO A 330 -16.29 -20.20 7.69
N GLU A 331 -15.10 -20.69 7.37
CA GLU A 331 -13.86 -20.38 8.11
C GLU A 331 -13.54 -18.88 8.08
N MET A 332 -13.89 -18.15 7.01
CA MET A 332 -13.69 -16.70 6.95
C MET A 332 -14.62 -15.97 7.94
N SER A 333 -15.86 -16.40 8.05
CA SER A 333 -16.84 -15.86 9.02
C SER A 333 -16.42 -16.18 10.46
N GLU A 334 -15.97 -17.42 10.72
CA GLU A 334 -15.45 -17.84 12.03
C GLU A 334 -14.23 -17.01 12.45
N PHE A 335 -13.34 -16.69 11.51
CA PHE A 335 -12.19 -15.83 11.74
C PHE A 335 -12.61 -14.41 12.18
N VAL A 336 -13.59 -13.78 11.51
CA VAL A 336 -14.10 -12.46 11.90
C VAL A 336 -14.65 -12.50 13.33
N ARG A 337 -15.41 -13.53 13.68
CA ARG A 337 -15.94 -13.70 15.06
C ARG A 337 -14.81 -13.90 16.08
N LEU A 338 -13.75 -14.62 15.70
CA LEU A 338 -12.56 -14.80 16.53
C LEU A 338 -11.86 -13.47 16.81
N MET A 339 -11.71 -12.60 15.80
CA MET A 339 -11.13 -11.25 15.94
C MET A 339 -11.89 -10.40 16.96
N VAL A 340 -13.23 -10.42 16.88
CA VAL A 340 -14.09 -9.68 17.82
C VAL A 340 -14.01 -10.29 19.22
N GLN A 341 -14.11 -11.60 19.33
CA GLN A 341 -14.13 -12.32 20.62
C GLN A 341 -12.84 -12.11 21.43
N ASN A 342 -11.70 -12.02 20.74
CA ASN A 342 -10.40 -11.84 21.39
C ASN A 342 -10.00 -10.37 21.57
N GLY A 343 -10.85 -9.40 21.21
CA GLY A 343 -10.51 -7.97 21.33
C GLY A 343 -9.36 -7.54 20.41
N TRP A 344 -9.27 -8.11 19.21
CA TRP A 344 -8.20 -7.80 18.23
C TRP A 344 -8.58 -6.65 17.28
N ILE A 345 -9.68 -5.96 17.54
CA ILE A 345 -10.16 -4.81 16.78
C ILE A 345 -10.26 -3.61 17.72
N ASP A 346 -9.61 -2.51 17.37
CA ASP A 346 -9.80 -1.21 18.01
C ASP A 346 -10.59 -0.28 17.08
N ALA A 347 -11.84 -0.03 17.41
CA ALA A 347 -12.74 0.81 16.63
C ALA A 347 -13.37 1.94 17.46
N ALA A 348 -13.17 1.97 18.78
CA ALA A 348 -13.75 2.97 19.66
C ALA A 348 -13.21 4.37 19.34
N PRO A 349 -14.08 5.40 19.17
CA PRO A 349 -13.64 6.77 18.94
C PRO A 349 -12.93 7.34 20.18
N ASN A 350 -11.85 8.10 19.94
CA ASN A 350 -11.09 8.80 20.98
C ASN A 350 -10.56 10.12 20.41
N ALA A 351 -10.60 11.19 21.21
CA ALA A 351 -10.19 12.53 20.80
C ALA A 351 -8.73 12.64 20.33
N ASN A 352 -7.85 11.79 20.84
CA ASN A 352 -6.41 11.78 20.49
C ASN A 352 -6.04 10.61 19.58
N LYS A 353 -7.02 9.92 19.01
CA LYS A 353 -6.82 8.77 18.13
C LYS A 353 -6.23 9.21 16.79
N ARG A 354 -5.28 8.43 16.27
CA ARG A 354 -4.71 8.66 14.93
C ARG A 354 -5.82 8.54 13.87
N LEU A 355 -5.74 9.35 12.82
CA LEU A 355 -6.63 9.23 11.66
C LEU A 355 -6.27 8.02 10.80
N GLY A 356 -7.27 7.51 10.07
CA GLY A 356 -7.16 6.38 9.15
C GLY A 356 -7.45 5.03 9.82
N ALA A 357 -7.28 3.98 9.03
CA ALA A 357 -7.39 2.59 9.45
C ALA A 357 -6.16 1.80 9.00
N TYR A 358 -5.86 0.70 9.64
CA TYR A 358 -4.81 -0.23 9.22
C TYR A 358 -4.93 -1.58 9.93
N CYS A 359 -4.37 -2.60 9.29
CA CYS A 359 -4.09 -3.88 9.92
C CYS A 359 -2.59 -4.00 10.24
N THR A 360 -2.27 -4.52 11.41
CA THR A 360 -0.90 -4.89 11.82
C THR A 360 -0.89 -6.29 12.44
N LYS A 361 0.27 -6.75 12.88
CA LYS A 361 0.41 -8.05 13.56
C LYS A 361 1.41 -7.97 14.71
N LEU A 362 1.25 -8.85 15.68
CA LEU A 362 2.24 -9.11 16.73
C LEU A 362 3.02 -10.37 16.36
N PRO A 363 4.28 -10.28 15.87
CA PRO A 363 5.02 -11.42 15.34
C PRO A 363 5.25 -12.56 16.35
N ALA A 364 5.47 -12.25 17.63
CA ALA A 364 5.72 -13.28 18.65
C ALA A 364 4.49 -14.16 18.93
N THR A 365 3.29 -13.58 18.96
CA THR A 365 2.03 -14.28 19.18
C THR A 365 1.32 -14.64 17.88
N ARG A 366 1.83 -14.18 16.73
CA ARG A 366 1.27 -14.40 15.39
C ARG A 366 -0.19 -13.91 15.27
N THR A 367 -0.50 -12.81 15.96
CA THR A 367 -1.84 -12.25 16.09
C THR A 367 -2.03 -11.04 15.19
N PRO A 368 -3.00 -11.05 14.26
CA PRO A 368 -3.39 -9.86 13.51
C PRO A 368 -4.20 -8.90 14.40
N LEU A 369 -4.06 -7.59 14.14
CA LEU A 369 -4.76 -6.53 14.85
C LEU A 369 -5.32 -5.52 13.85
N VAL A 370 -6.57 -5.12 14.04
CA VAL A 370 -7.24 -4.10 13.20
C VAL A 370 -7.43 -2.83 14.01
N PHE A 371 -7.08 -1.69 13.39
CA PHE A 371 -7.27 -0.35 13.92
C PHE A 371 -8.13 0.50 12.98
N MET A 372 -9.14 1.17 13.53
CA MET A 372 -9.95 2.15 12.80
C MET A 372 -10.69 3.06 13.79
N THR A 373 -11.42 4.04 13.28
CA THR A 373 -12.39 4.81 14.09
C THR A 373 -13.77 4.59 13.52
N TRP A 374 -14.68 4.07 14.34
CA TRP A 374 -16.06 3.74 13.94
C TRP A 374 -17.01 4.90 14.16
N SER A 375 -17.71 5.34 13.13
CA SER A 375 -18.80 6.33 13.18
C SER A 375 -20.17 5.75 12.80
N GLY A 376 -20.19 4.53 12.24
CA GLY A 376 -21.39 3.83 11.81
C GLY A 376 -21.76 4.07 10.35
N SER A 377 -20.90 4.72 9.57
CA SER A 377 -21.14 4.96 8.16
C SER A 377 -20.98 3.67 7.33
N ARG A 378 -21.55 3.65 6.12
CA ARG A 378 -21.28 2.57 5.14
C ARG A 378 -19.80 2.51 4.78
N SER A 379 -19.14 3.64 4.67
CA SER A 379 -17.70 3.70 4.43
C SER A 379 -16.91 3.02 5.55
N ASP A 380 -17.30 3.19 6.82
CA ASP A 380 -16.66 2.49 7.93
C ASP A 380 -16.85 0.97 7.85
N LEU A 381 -18.05 0.51 7.41
CA LEU A 381 -18.29 -0.91 7.20
C LEU A 381 -17.37 -1.47 6.11
N MET A 382 -17.21 -0.76 4.99
CA MET A 382 -16.30 -1.18 3.91
C MET A 382 -14.85 -1.14 4.36
N THR A 383 -14.43 -0.11 5.11
CA THR A 383 -13.10 -0.04 5.72
C THR A 383 -12.86 -1.20 6.68
N LEU A 384 -13.84 -1.55 7.52
CA LEU A 384 -13.73 -2.69 8.43
C LEU A 384 -13.56 -4.01 7.65
N ALA A 385 -14.31 -4.19 6.56
CA ALA A 385 -14.18 -5.36 5.68
C ALA A 385 -12.77 -5.43 5.04
N HIS A 386 -12.25 -4.29 4.58
CA HIS A 386 -10.90 -4.14 4.04
C HIS A 386 -9.84 -4.58 5.06
N GLU A 387 -9.86 -4.01 6.27
CA GLU A 387 -8.88 -4.33 7.32
C GLU A 387 -9.00 -5.78 7.82
N LEU A 388 -10.23 -6.33 7.85
CA LEU A 388 -10.43 -7.75 8.14
C LEU A 388 -9.91 -8.66 7.03
N GLY A 389 -9.90 -8.19 5.77
CA GLY A 389 -9.23 -8.87 4.67
C GLY A 389 -7.73 -8.99 4.90
N HIS A 390 -7.06 -7.89 5.25
CA HIS A 390 -5.65 -7.90 5.66
C HIS A 390 -5.39 -8.80 6.88
N ALA A 391 -6.28 -8.73 7.87
CA ALA A 391 -6.19 -9.58 9.05
C ALA A 391 -6.30 -11.06 8.70
N PHE A 392 -7.21 -11.43 7.79
CA PHE A 392 -7.34 -12.79 7.28
C PHE A 392 -6.08 -13.25 6.54
N HIS A 393 -5.48 -12.40 5.70
CA HIS A 393 -4.20 -12.69 5.07
C HIS A 393 -3.12 -13.01 6.12
N ASN A 394 -2.94 -12.14 7.12
CA ASN A 394 -2.00 -12.37 8.22
C ASN A 394 -2.32 -13.64 9.02
N TRP A 395 -3.61 -13.99 9.16
CA TRP A 395 -4.04 -15.20 9.85
C TRP A 395 -3.68 -16.48 9.11
N VAL A 396 -3.86 -16.54 7.80
CA VAL A 396 -3.57 -17.76 7.02
C VAL A 396 -2.07 -18.01 6.82
N ILE A 397 -1.22 -16.99 6.97
CA ILE A 397 0.24 -17.11 6.90
C ILE A 397 0.90 -17.19 8.28
N ARG A 398 0.15 -17.19 9.38
CA ARG A 398 0.69 -17.05 10.74
C ARG A 398 1.63 -18.17 11.19
N ASP A 399 1.47 -19.37 10.65
CA ASP A 399 2.28 -20.56 10.97
C ASP A 399 3.56 -20.67 10.11
N LEU A 400 3.72 -19.82 9.11
CA LEU A 400 4.89 -19.78 8.26
C LEU A 400 6.12 -19.16 8.97
N PRO A 401 7.36 -19.46 8.50
CA PRO A 401 8.56 -18.72 8.90
C PRO A 401 8.35 -17.21 8.79
N LEU A 402 8.98 -16.42 9.66
CA LEU A 402 8.78 -14.97 9.67
C LEU A 402 9.14 -14.34 8.32
N CYS A 403 10.23 -14.77 7.68
CA CYS A 403 10.66 -14.30 6.36
C CYS A 403 9.59 -14.46 5.27
N GLN A 404 8.74 -15.47 5.37
CA GLN A 404 7.64 -15.74 4.43
C GLN A 404 6.35 -14.99 4.77
N THR A 405 6.31 -14.26 5.87
CA THR A 405 5.15 -13.43 6.25
C THR A 405 5.27 -11.98 5.77
N TYR A 406 6.29 -11.66 4.99
CA TYR A 406 6.50 -10.37 4.36
C TYR A 406 6.25 -10.46 2.86
N TYR A 407 5.13 -9.92 2.43
CA TYR A 407 4.74 -9.86 1.02
C TYR A 407 4.92 -8.43 0.47
N PRO A 408 5.13 -8.28 -0.84
CA PRO A 408 5.32 -6.97 -1.46
C PRO A 408 4.03 -6.16 -1.50
N MET A 409 4.15 -4.85 -1.70
CA MET A 409 3.01 -3.94 -1.79
C MET A 409 2.03 -4.32 -2.92
N THR A 410 2.51 -4.88 -4.02
CA THR A 410 1.69 -5.40 -5.12
C THR A 410 0.72 -6.49 -4.68
N LEU A 411 1.11 -7.34 -3.73
CA LEU A 411 0.30 -8.44 -3.21
C LEU A 411 -0.40 -8.10 -1.88
N ALA A 412 -0.14 -6.91 -1.32
CA ALA A 412 -0.68 -6.53 -0.02
C ALA A 412 -2.21 -6.42 -0.04
N GLU A 413 -2.77 -5.87 -1.12
CA GLU A 413 -4.21 -5.65 -1.27
C GLU A 413 -5.00 -6.86 -1.77
N THR A 414 -4.34 -8.01 -1.92
CA THR A 414 -4.97 -9.23 -2.45
C THR A 414 -6.20 -9.66 -1.65
N ALA A 415 -6.10 -9.65 -0.33
CA ALA A 415 -7.18 -10.10 0.54
C ALA A 415 -8.14 -8.97 0.94
N SER A 416 -7.65 -7.74 1.07
CA SER A 416 -8.46 -6.59 1.49
C SER A 416 -9.48 -6.19 0.43
N ILE A 417 -9.05 -5.99 -0.82
CA ILE A 417 -9.96 -5.66 -1.94
C ILE A 417 -10.86 -6.86 -2.27
N PHE A 418 -10.37 -8.10 -2.12
CA PHE A 418 -11.23 -9.28 -2.25
C PHE A 418 -12.38 -9.26 -1.22
N ALA A 419 -12.07 -8.95 0.06
CA ALA A 419 -13.06 -8.82 1.12
C ALA A 419 -14.09 -7.71 0.83
N GLU A 420 -13.64 -6.55 0.36
CA GLU A 420 -14.54 -5.47 -0.08
C GLU A 420 -15.50 -5.94 -1.17
N ASN A 421 -15.00 -6.63 -2.20
CA ASN A 421 -15.84 -7.10 -3.31
C ASN A 421 -16.96 -8.03 -2.82
N ILE A 422 -16.63 -8.97 -1.91
CA ILE A 422 -17.61 -9.91 -1.34
C ILE A 422 -18.68 -9.15 -0.55
N VAL A 423 -18.26 -8.23 0.33
CA VAL A 423 -19.19 -7.48 1.18
C VAL A 423 -20.05 -6.55 0.34
N ARG A 424 -19.49 -5.90 -0.67
CA ARG A 424 -20.24 -5.03 -1.60
C ARG A 424 -21.28 -5.80 -2.38
N ASP A 425 -20.91 -6.95 -2.97
CA ASP A 425 -21.86 -7.78 -3.72
C ASP A 425 -22.97 -8.33 -2.81
N HIS A 426 -22.65 -8.69 -1.57
CA HIS A 426 -23.64 -9.10 -0.58
C HIS A 426 -24.62 -7.96 -0.25
N LEU A 427 -24.12 -6.75 0.00
CA LEU A 427 -24.96 -5.58 0.27
C LEU A 427 -25.85 -5.24 -0.94
N ILE A 428 -25.30 -5.22 -2.16
CA ILE A 428 -26.05 -4.97 -3.40
C ILE A 428 -27.17 -6.01 -3.57
N SER A 429 -26.91 -7.29 -3.28
CA SER A 429 -27.91 -8.36 -3.37
C SER A 429 -29.09 -8.19 -2.41
N LYS A 430 -28.85 -7.52 -1.28
CA LYS A 430 -29.87 -7.24 -0.25
C LYS A 430 -30.51 -5.87 -0.36
N ALA A 431 -29.99 -5.00 -1.21
CA ALA A 431 -30.53 -3.65 -1.39
C ALA A 431 -31.91 -3.66 -2.06
N GLU A 432 -32.88 -3.01 -1.44
CA GLU A 432 -34.25 -2.95 -1.90
C GLU A 432 -34.51 -1.80 -2.88
N SER A 433 -33.76 -0.68 -2.73
CA SER A 433 -33.92 0.50 -3.57
C SER A 433 -32.84 0.64 -4.63
N VAL A 434 -33.16 1.35 -5.73
CA VAL A 434 -32.20 1.71 -6.77
C VAL A 434 -31.15 2.67 -6.20
N ASP A 435 -31.56 3.60 -5.34
CA ASP A 435 -30.67 4.59 -4.73
C ASP A 435 -29.61 3.93 -3.85
N ASP A 436 -29.99 2.93 -3.03
CA ASP A 436 -29.03 2.16 -2.22
C ASP A 436 -28.00 1.46 -3.09
N LYS A 437 -28.42 0.85 -4.22
CA LYS A 437 -27.49 0.17 -5.15
C LYS A 437 -26.53 1.15 -5.80
N LEU A 438 -27.00 2.32 -6.22
CA LEU A 438 -26.18 3.38 -6.77
C LEU A 438 -25.12 3.86 -5.77
N GLU A 439 -25.53 4.09 -4.51
CA GLU A 439 -24.61 4.49 -3.46
C GLU A 439 -23.53 3.43 -3.18
N MET A 440 -23.84 2.14 -3.28
CA MET A 440 -22.86 1.05 -3.10
C MET A 440 -21.91 0.93 -4.29
N LEU A 441 -22.40 1.19 -5.50
CA LEU A 441 -21.57 1.13 -6.71
C LEU A 441 -20.71 2.39 -6.92
N TRP A 442 -20.99 3.49 -6.21
CA TRP A 442 -20.20 4.72 -6.31
C TRP A 442 -18.72 4.50 -6.02
N GLU A 443 -18.40 3.68 -5.02
CA GLU A 443 -17.01 3.34 -4.69
C GLU A 443 -16.30 2.62 -5.85
N GLU A 444 -17.02 1.81 -6.64
CA GLU A 444 -16.46 1.17 -7.83
C GLU A 444 -16.14 2.20 -8.92
N LEU A 445 -17.02 3.21 -9.12
CA LEU A 445 -16.77 4.29 -10.07
C LEU A 445 -15.56 5.14 -9.64
N SER A 446 -15.52 5.51 -8.35
CA SER A 446 -14.40 6.26 -7.76
C SER A 446 -13.09 5.49 -7.91
N SER A 447 -13.11 4.19 -7.63
CA SER A 447 -11.95 3.31 -7.80
C SER A 447 -11.54 3.17 -9.27
N ALA A 448 -12.49 3.03 -10.19
CA ALA A 448 -12.21 2.97 -11.63
C ALA A 448 -11.54 4.28 -12.11
N LEU A 449 -12.05 5.45 -11.72
CA LEU A 449 -11.46 6.74 -12.08
C LEU A 449 -10.08 6.92 -11.44
N ALA A 450 -9.94 6.62 -10.14
CA ALA A 450 -8.68 6.80 -9.42
C ALA A 450 -7.60 5.80 -9.88
N LEU A 451 -7.93 4.51 -9.95
CA LEU A 451 -6.93 3.46 -10.12
C LEU A 451 -6.68 3.14 -11.60
N MET A 452 -7.70 3.23 -12.49
CA MET A 452 -7.51 2.93 -13.90
C MET A 452 -7.20 4.18 -14.76
N ILE A 453 -7.32 5.40 -14.21
CA ILE A 453 -6.97 6.64 -14.91
C ILE A 453 -5.86 7.39 -14.16
N ASN A 454 -6.10 7.82 -12.89
CA ASN A 454 -5.17 8.70 -12.20
C ASN A 454 -3.83 8.01 -11.86
N ILE A 455 -3.85 6.73 -11.46
CA ILE A 455 -2.62 5.98 -11.20
C ILE A 455 -1.78 5.77 -12.48
N PRO A 456 -2.35 5.37 -13.61
CA PRO A 456 -1.62 5.36 -14.89
C PRO A 456 -1.04 6.72 -15.30
N VAL A 457 -1.77 7.82 -15.10
CA VAL A 457 -1.21 9.17 -15.32
C VAL A 457 0.08 9.37 -14.53
N ARG A 458 0.07 9.00 -13.24
CA ARG A 458 1.25 9.12 -12.38
C ARG A 458 2.41 8.26 -12.86
N TYR A 459 2.14 7.01 -13.25
CA TYR A 459 3.16 6.10 -13.73
C TYR A 459 3.78 6.59 -15.05
N GLU A 460 2.97 6.96 -16.03
CA GLU A 460 3.45 7.43 -17.34
C GLU A 460 4.21 8.76 -17.20
N PHE A 461 3.73 9.67 -16.36
CA PHE A 461 4.45 10.89 -16.04
C PHE A 461 5.83 10.58 -15.43
N GLU A 462 5.89 9.75 -14.41
CA GLU A 462 7.15 9.42 -13.73
C GLU A 462 8.12 8.71 -14.68
N LYS A 463 7.63 7.79 -15.51
CA LYS A 463 8.42 7.09 -16.52
C LYS A 463 9.01 8.07 -17.54
N ALA A 464 8.18 8.92 -18.16
CA ALA A 464 8.63 9.91 -19.13
C ALA A 464 9.59 10.95 -18.51
N PHE A 465 9.36 11.30 -17.24
CA PHE A 465 10.29 12.13 -16.48
C PHE A 465 11.66 11.48 -16.35
N TYR A 466 11.75 10.21 -15.92
CA TYR A 466 13.03 9.51 -15.79
C TYR A 466 13.73 9.34 -17.14
N GLU A 467 13.00 9.05 -18.21
CA GLU A 467 13.53 8.97 -19.58
C GLU A 467 14.18 10.29 -20.00
N ARG A 468 13.48 11.44 -19.84
CA ARG A 468 14.01 12.77 -20.17
C ARG A 468 15.16 13.17 -19.24
N ARG A 469 15.08 12.82 -17.94
CA ARG A 469 16.11 13.16 -16.94
C ARG A 469 17.49 12.54 -17.21
N GLN A 470 17.54 11.44 -17.95
CA GLN A 470 18.83 10.86 -18.40
C GLN A 470 19.61 11.81 -19.33
N GLU A 471 18.90 12.69 -20.05
CA GLU A 471 19.51 13.66 -20.94
C GLU A 471 19.88 14.98 -20.23
N GLY A 472 19.23 15.29 -19.11
CA GLY A 472 19.46 16.51 -18.34
C GLY A 472 18.36 16.81 -17.33
N GLU A 473 18.51 17.92 -16.61
CA GLU A 473 17.47 18.39 -15.67
C GLU A 473 16.28 18.99 -16.41
N LEU A 474 15.09 18.75 -15.89
CA LEU A 474 13.84 19.32 -16.37
C LEU A 474 13.56 20.64 -15.63
N THR A 475 13.06 21.65 -16.35
CA THR A 475 12.53 22.86 -15.74
C THR A 475 11.16 22.60 -15.10
N ALA A 476 10.70 23.48 -14.21
CA ALA A 476 9.34 23.39 -13.66
C ALA A 476 8.28 23.42 -14.78
N GLN A 477 8.49 24.19 -15.84
CA GLN A 477 7.60 24.23 -17.00
C GLN A 477 7.57 22.89 -17.76
N ASP A 478 8.71 22.19 -17.89
CA ASP A 478 8.75 20.85 -18.51
C ASP A 478 7.94 19.85 -17.71
N PHE A 479 8.01 19.90 -16.37
CA PHE A 479 7.17 19.07 -15.50
C PHE A 479 5.68 19.38 -15.67
N CYS A 480 5.29 20.65 -15.71
CA CYS A 480 3.89 21.05 -15.92
C CYS A 480 3.37 20.59 -17.29
N ASN A 481 4.17 20.76 -18.34
CA ASN A 481 3.79 20.31 -19.69
C ASN A 481 3.63 18.79 -19.73
N LEU A 482 4.60 18.05 -19.20
CA LEU A 482 4.58 16.60 -19.17
C LEU A 482 3.37 16.06 -18.37
N MET A 483 3.07 16.68 -17.23
CA MET A 483 1.90 16.29 -16.43
C MET A 483 0.60 16.55 -17.19
N SER A 484 0.46 17.71 -17.82
CA SER A 484 -0.73 18.06 -18.60
C SER A 484 -0.91 17.13 -19.81
N GLU A 485 0.16 16.86 -20.58
CA GLU A 485 0.13 15.92 -21.71
C GLU A 485 -0.33 14.53 -21.27
N THR A 486 0.20 14.01 -20.16
CA THR A 486 -0.15 12.69 -19.63
C THR A 486 -1.58 12.67 -19.10
N TRP A 487 -2.00 13.75 -18.44
CA TRP A 487 -3.36 13.90 -17.94
C TRP A 487 -4.39 13.87 -19.07
N GLU A 488 -4.18 14.66 -20.13
CA GLU A 488 -5.07 14.73 -21.29
C GLU A 488 -5.15 13.39 -22.03
N ASP A 489 -4.03 12.66 -22.15
CA ASP A 489 -4.00 11.35 -22.82
C ASP A 489 -4.83 10.29 -22.09
N TRP A 490 -4.91 10.33 -20.76
CA TRP A 490 -5.65 9.35 -19.98
C TRP A 490 -7.09 9.76 -19.67
N TYR A 491 -7.31 11.02 -19.24
CA TYR A 491 -8.64 11.50 -18.92
C TYR A 491 -9.49 11.82 -20.16
N GLY A 492 -8.86 12.20 -21.29
CA GLY A 492 -9.58 12.61 -22.50
C GLY A 492 -10.52 13.78 -22.22
N ASP A 493 -11.79 13.61 -22.60
CA ASP A 493 -12.88 14.60 -22.43
C ASP A 493 -13.63 14.48 -21.10
N VAL A 494 -13.12 13.74 -20.14
CA VAL A 494 -13.75 13.58 -18.80
C VAL A 494 -13.54 14.80 -17.95
N MET A 495 -12.32 15.39 -18.00
CA MET A 495 -11.93 16.54 -17.20
C MET A 495 -11.96 17.83 -18.00
N SER A 496 -12.46 18.91 -17.40
CA SER A 496 -12.52 20.23 -18.02
C SER A 496 -11.17 20.88 -18.26
N GLU A 497 -10.20 20.54 -17.44
CA GLU A 497 -8.82 21.04 -17.48
C GLU A 497 -7.86 20.04 -16.83
N ALA A 498 -6.58 20.10 -17.19
CA ALA A 498 -5.54 19.30 -16.53
C ALA A 498 -5.17 19.89 -15.17
N ASP A 499 -4.51 19.09 -14.34
CA ASP A 499 -3.85 19.54 -13.10
C ASP A 499 -2.32 19.66 -13.35
N PRO A 500 -1.83 20.81 -13.83
CA PRO A 500 -0.43 20.97 -14.24
C PRO A 500 0.56 20.88 -13.07
N TYR A 501 0.14 21.14 -11.83
CA TYR A 501 0.99 21.06 -10.64
C TYR A 501 0.76 19.78 -9.81
N PHE A 502 0.03 18.80 -10.34
CA PHE A 502 -0.19 17.52 -9.65
C PHE A 502 1.12 16.84 -9.24
N TRP A 503 2.17 16.94 -10.07
CA TRP A 503 3.51 16.42 -9.78
C TRP A 503 4.16 17.03 -8.52
N ALA A 504 3.89 18.31 -8.25
CA ALA A 504 4.41 19.02 -7.09
C ALA A 504 3.57 18.77 -5.83
N SER A 505 2.25 18.58 -5.98
CA SER A 505 1.32 18.40 -4.88
C SER A 505 1.29 16.98 -4.31
N LYS A 506 1.82 15.98 -5.01
CA LYS A 506 1.77 14.56 -4.60
C LYS A 506 3.10 14.06 -4.04
N LEU A 507 3.08 13.74 -2.75
CA LEU A 507 4.22 13.17 -2.02
C LEU A 507 4.86 11.97 -2.76
N HIS A 508 4.06 11.15 -3.43
CA HIS A 508 4.50 9.90 -4.06
C HIS A 508 5.70 10.05 -5.00
N PHE A 509 5.89 11.20 -5.63
CA PHE A 509 7.04 11.46 -6.50
C PHE A 509 8.31 11.89 -5.73
N SER A 510 8.15 12.37 -4.50
CA SER A 510 9.21 12.96 -3.67
C SER A 510 9.68 12.07 -2.53
N ILE A 511 9.16 10.83 -2.42
CA ILE A 511 9.62 9.86 -1.41
C ILE A 511 11.08 9.49 -1.72
N ALA A 512 11.98 9.70 -0.75
CA ALA A 512 13.41 9.49 -0.97
C ALA A 512 13.77 8.02 -1.23
N ASP A 513 13.13 7.07 -0.54
CA ASP A 513 13.56 5.66 -0.52
C ASP A 513 12.94 4.80 -1.62
N VAL A 514 11.87 5.25 -2.26
CA VAL A 514 11.20 4.51 -3.34
C VAL A 514 10.92 5.41 -4.55
N SER A 515 10.96 4.81 -5.75
CA SER A 515 10.47 5.39 -7.00
C SER A 515 9.37 4.51 -7.58
N PHE A 516 8.56 5.07 -8.46
CA PHE A 516 7.46 4.34 -9.10
C PHE A 516 6.49 3.72 -8.08
N TYR A 517 6.23 4.45 -6.99
CA TYR A 517 5.39 4.00 -5.88
C TYR A 517 3.89 3.90 -6.25
N ASN A 518 3.49 4.40 -7.43
CA ASN A 518 2.09 4.53 -7.84
C ASN A 518 1.53 3.26 -8.50
N TYR A 519 2.22 2.63 -9.46
CA TYR A 519 1.67 1.47 -10.19
C TYR A 519 1.28 0.28 -9.31
N PRO A 520 1.89 0.03 -8.12
CA PRO A 520 1.45 -1.04 -7.24
C PRO A 520 0.00 -0.92 -6.77
N TYR A 521 -0.57 0.29 -6.73
CA TYR A 521 -2.00 0.48 -6.43
C TYR A 521 -2.91 -0.08 -7.53
N LEU A 522 -2.59 0.22 -8.80
CA LEU A 522 -3.31 -0.37 -9.93
C LEU A 522 -3.12 -1.89 -9.95
N PHE A 523 -1.89 -2.35 -9.70
CA PHE A 523 -1.59 -3.79 -9.64
C PHE A 523 -2.47 -4.47 -8.60
N GLY A 524 -2.45 -4.02 -7.34
CA GLY A 524 -3.23 -4.62 -6.26
C GLY A 524 -4.73 -4.64 -6.54
N PHE A 525 -5.26 -3.57 -7.12
CA PHE A 525 -6.66 -3.47 -7.53
C PHE A 525 -7.03 -4.51 -8.59
N LEU A 526 -6.31 -4.53 -9.72
CA LEU A 526 -6.60 -5.46 -10.81
C LEU A 526 -6.27 -6.91 -10.44
N PHE A 527 -5.20 -7.13 -9.67
CA PHE A 527 -4.81 -8.45 -9.19
C PHE A 527 -5.91 -9.08 -8.33
N SER A 528 -6.44 -8.32 -7.37
CA SER A 528 -7.53 -8.78 -6.52
C SER A 528 -8.82 -9.05 -7.32
N LYS A 529 -9.15 -8.18 -8.28
CA LYS A 529 -10.29 -8.39 -9.21
C LYS A 529 -10.10 -9.66 -10.04
N GLY A 530 -8.88 -9.90 -10.57
CA GLY A 530 -8.56 -11.11 -11.33
C GLY A 530 -8.73 -12.40 -10.52
N ILE A 531 -8.31 -12.39 -9.24
CA ILE A 531 -8.55 -13.50 -8.32
C ILE A 531 -10.05 -13.67 -8.07
N TYR A 532 -10.76 -12.57 -7.83
CA TYR A 532 -12.20 -12.60 -7.60
C TYR A 532 -12.97 -13.19 -8.80
N ALA A 533 -12.54 -12.89 -10.03
CA ALA A 533 -13.10 -13.43 -11.26
C ALA A 533 -13.05 -14.98 -11.33
N GLN A 534 -12.06 -15.60 -10.67
CA GLN A 534 -11.92 -17.07 -10.67
C GLN A 534 -12.90 -17.79 -9.72
N ARG A 535 -13.58 -17.05 -8.82
CA ARG A 535 -14.45 -17.63 -7.80
C ARG A 535 -15.55 -18.50 -8.38
N GLU A 536 -16.27 -18.01 -9.37
CA GLU A 536 -17.38 -18.75 -9.98
C GLU A 536 -16.88 -19.96 -10.78
N ALA A 537 -15.79 -19.77 -11.54
CA ALA A 537 -15.23 -20.82 -12.39
C ALA A 537 -14.68 -22.01 -11.57
N LYS A 538 -14.09 -21.76 -10.41
CA LYS A 538 -13.49 -22.78 -9.53
C LYS A 538 -14.49 -23.40 -8.53
N GLY A 539 -15.62 -22.73 -8.26
CA GLY A 539 -16.65 -23.21 -7.34
C GLY A 539 -16.10 -23.55 -5.94
N GLU A 540 -16.45 -24.73 -5.41
CA GLU A 540 -16.05 -25.16 -4.04
C GLU A 540 -14.54 -25.26 -3.83
N ASN A 541 -13.75 -25.45 -4.88
CA ASN A 541 -12.28 -25.54 -4.77
C ASN A 541 -11.61 -24.15 -4.63
N PHE A 542 -12.33 -23.06 -4.95
CA PHE A 542 -11.78 -21.71 -4.94
C PHE A 542 -11.15 -21.36 -3.59
N TYR A 543 -11.82 -21.63 -2.49
CA TYR A 543 -11.34 -21.24 -1.17
C TYR A 543 -9.96 -21.84 -0.83
N ILE A 544 -9.77 -23.13 -1.14
CA ILE A 544 -8.49 -23.81 -0.89
C ILE A 544 -7.38 -23.18 -1.73
N ASP A 545 -7.64 -22.95 -3.03
CA ASP A 545 -6.67 -22.31 -3.91
C ASP A 545 -6.36 -20.87 -3.45
N TYR A 546 -7.38 -20.13 -3.02
CA TYR A 546 -7.24 -18.77 -2.50
C TYR A 546 -6.38 -18.71 -1.24
N VAL A 547 -6.65 -19.57 -0.24
CA VAL A 547 -5.83 -19.64 0.98
C VAL A 547 -4.39 -20.01 0.65
N ASN A 548 -4.17 -20.99 -0.23
CA ASN A 548 -2.82 -21.40 -0.64
C ASN A 548 -2.10 -20.27 -1.42
N LEU A 549 -2.83 -19.53 -2.24
CA LEU A 549 -2.30 -18.35 -2.93
C LEU A 549 -1.82 -17.29 -1.92
N LEU A 550 -2.65 -16.96 -0.93
CA LEU A 550 -2.27 -16.01 0.13
C LEU A 550 -1.04 -16.49 0.90
N ARG A 551 -0.92 -17.78 1.15
CA ARG A 551 0.23 -18.37 1.88
C ARG A 551 1.54 -18.26 1.10
N ASP A 552 1.49 -18.19 -0.22
CA ASP A 552 2.67 -18.08 -1.08
C ASP A 552 3.07 -16.64 -1.42
N THR A 553 2.28 -15.63 -1.06
CA THR A 553 2.56 -14.21 -1.37
C THR A 553 3.90 -13.68 -0.81
N GLY A 554 4.38 -14.27 0.28
CA GLY A 554 5.66 -13.93 0.90
C GLY A 554 6.85 -14.75 0.39
N ASN A 555 6.61 -15.78 -0.43
CA ASN A 555 7.59 -16.80 -0.77
C ASN A 555 7.78 -17.03 -2.28
N MET A 556 7.16 -16.22 -3.13
CA MET A 556 7.21 -16.33 -4.59
C MET A 556 7.13 -14.97 -5.26
N MET A 557 7.51 -14.91 -6.54
CA MET A 557 7.16 -13.82 -7.44
C MET A 557 5.65 -13.84 -7.69
N ALA A 558 5.04 -12.69 -8.00
CA ALA A 558 3.59 -12.62 -8.26
C ALA A 558 3.16 -13.53 -9.43
N GLU A 559 4.00 -13.65 -10.46
CA GLU A 559 3.79 -14.53 -11.61
C GLU A 559 3.72 -16.00 -11.19
N GLU A 560 4.65 -16.43 -10.33
CA GLU A 560 4.73 -17.81 -9.83
C GLU A 560 3.51 -18.15 -8.97
N VAL A 561 3.04 -17.20 -8.15
CA VAL A 561 1.84 -17.34 -7.33
C VAL A 561 0.62 -17.60 -8.21
N VAL A 562 0.42 -16.80 -9.27
CA VAL A 562 -0.74 -16.93 -10.16
C VAL A 562 -0.64 -18.17 -11.03
N GLU A 563 0.53 -18.48 -11.57
CA GLU A 563 0.73 -19.71 -12.35
C GLU A 563 0.41 -20.95 -11.53
N LYS A 564 0.92 -21.02 -10.30
CA LYS A 564 0.75 -22.17 -9.39
C LYS A 564 -0.70 -22.39 -8.99
N HIS A 565 -1.42 -21.33 -8.61
CA HIS A 565 -2.74 -21.47 -7.99
C HIS A 565 -3.92 -21.22 -8.96
N LEU A 566 -3.68 -20.45 -10.01
CA LEU A 566 -4.72 -20.09 -10.97
C LEU A 566 -4.46 -20.64 -12.38
N SER A 567 -3.27 -21.16 -12.67
CA SER A 567 -2.83 -21.65 -13.99
C SER A 567 -2.94 -20.55 -15.06
N MET A 568 -2.59 -19.31 -14.70
CA MET A 568 -2.60 -18.12 -15.55
C MET A 568 -1.23 -17.46 -15.59
N ASP A 569 -0.96 -16.69 -16.64
CA ASP A 569 0.31 -16.00 -16.87
C ASP A 569 0.11 -14.48 -16.78
N LEU A 570 0.69 -13.83 -15.75
CA LEU A 570 0.59 -12.38 -15.54
C LEU A 570 1.34 -11.58 -16.62
N THR A 571 2.27 -12.18 -17.36
CA THR A 571 2.97 -11.51 -18.49
C THR A 571 2.10 -11.39 -19.72
N LYS A 572 0.89 -11.97 -19.70
CA LYS A 572 -0.09 -11.97 -20.79
C LYS A 572 -1.31 -11.10 -20.43
N PRO A 573 -2.06 -10.65 -21.42
CA PRO A 573 -3.21 -9.78 -21.18
C PRO A 573 -4.39 -10.47 -20.51
N ASP A 574 -4.53 -11.79 -20.62
CA ASP A 574 -5.77 -12.52 -20.32
C ASP A 574 -6.23 -12.35 -18.87
N PHE A 575 -5.29 -12.42 -17.91
CA PHE A 575 -5.60 -12.20 -16.49
C PHE A 575 -6.10 -10.77 -16.23
N TRP A 576 -5.39 -9.79 -16.81
CA TRP A 576 -5.71 -8.37 -16.65
C TRP A 576 -7.02 -7.99 -17.35
N GLN A 577 -7.32 -8.60 -18.51
CA GLN A 577 -8.59 -8.40 -19.21
C GLN A 577 -9.78 -8.89 -18.38
N GLN A 578 -9.68 -10.06 -17.76
CA GLN A 578 -10.73 -10.54 -16.86
C GLN A 578 -10.93 -9.58 -15.67
N SER A 579 -9.86 -9.02 -15.14
CA SER A 579 -9.93 -8.05 -14.05
C SER A 579 -10.66 -6.76 -14.45
N VAL A 580 -10.34 -6.19 -15.62
CA VAL A 580 -10.96 -4.94 -16.08
C VAL A 580 -12.41 -5.13 -16.53
N GLU A 581 -12.78 -6.32 -17.03
CA GLU A 581 -14.18 -6.61 -17.39
C GLU A 581 -15.10 -6.64 -16.15
N LEU A 582 -14.63 -7.11 -14.99
CA LEU A 582 -15.40 -6.98 -13.74
C LEU A 582 -15.66 -5.52 -13.36
N VAL A 583 -14.68 -4.63 -13.60
CA VAL A 583 -14.89 -3.20 -13.37
C VAL A 583 -15.89 -2.64 -14.37
N ARG A 584 -15.77 -3.03 -15.65
CA ARG A 584 -16.72 -2.65 -16.71
C ARG A 584 -18.15 -3.01 -16.33
N ASP A 585 -18.39 -4.24 -15.91
CA ASP A 585 -19.71 -4.73 -15.51
C ASP A 585 -20.34 -3.87 -14.41
N LYS A 586 -19.56 -3.44 -13.41
CA LYS A 586 -20.04 -2.60 -12.32
C LYS A 586 -20.33 -1.16 -12.78
N VAL A 587 -19.52 -0.60 -13.67
CA VAL A 587 -19.76 0.72 -14.28
C VAL A 587 -21.00 0.69 -15.16
N ASP A 588 -21.20 -0.38 -15.94
CA ASP A 588 -22.39 -0.57 -16.78
C ASP A 588 -23.66 -0.81 -15.94
N GLU A 589 -23.54 -1.52 -14.83
CA GLU A 589 -24.63 -1.70 -13.85
C GLU A 589 -25.04 -0.35 -13.26
N PHE A 590 -24.10 0.48 -12.87
CA PHE A 590 -24.37 1.82 -12.35
C PHE A 590 -25.12 2.68 -13.40
N GLU A 591 -24.64 2.72 -14.65
CA GLU A 591 -25.32 3.47 -15.72
C GLU A 591 -26.77 3.03 -15.92
N ARG A 592 -27.01 1.71 -15.94
CA ARG A 592 -28.35 1.14 -16.09
C ARG A 592 -29.27 1.53 -14.93
N LEU A 593 -28.77 1.48 -13.69
CA LEU A 593 -29.54 1.89 -12.49
C LEU A 593 -29.80 3.40 -12.48
N LEU A 594 -28.85 4.21 -12.88
CA LEU A 594 -29.02 5.66 -12.98
C LEU A 594 -30.08 6.04 -14.01
N ALA A 595 -30.12 5.35 -15.15
CA ALA A 595 -31.16 5.53 -16.15
C ALA A 595 -32.56 5.11 -15.64
N GLN A 596 -32.69 4.05 -14.83
CA GLN A 596 -33.93 3.64 -14.17
C GLN A 596 -34.43 4.69 -13.18
N ARG A 597 -33.52 5.31 -12.42
CA ARG A 597 -33.88 6.37 -11.46
C ARG A 597 -34.46 7.62 -12.14
N SER A 598 -34.01 7.90 -13.34
CA SER A 598 -34.43 9.09 -14.11
C SER A 598 -35.80 8.92 -14.81
N GLN A 599 -36.39 7.72 -14.82
CA GLN A 599 -37.72 7.40 -15.34
C GLN A 599 -38.79 7.47 -14.23
#